data_9d1704a81e90678708c194f5a6ae90de
#
_entry.id   9d1704a81e90678708c194f5a6ae90de
#
_cell.length_a   1.000
_cell.length_b   1.000
_cell.length_c   1.000
_cell.angle_alpha   90.00
_cell.angle_beta   90.00
_cell.angle_gamma   90.00
#
_symmetry.space_group_name_H-M   'P 1'
#
loop_
_entity.id
_entity.type
_entity.pdbx_description
1 polymer ?
#
loop_
_entity_poly.entity_id
_entity_poly.type
_entity_poly.pdbx_seq_one_letter_code
_entity_poly.pdbx_strand_id
1 'polypeptide(L)'
;MDGKLANAFLADEAGAMDSYPVEAMRSSQITLLNKLGIIISTQYPNDNNVLVDEIDISKKSLDGLIDDRRRFSLLYEPDNEFTQGDIWQKEDLVIYQSNPVAVDNETIFENIKKMRTYAILYENKRENYLCKHNNIMYKGLGVEGYIEITKVRECCIPKNKDFWKGKHVYLGLDLSQTEDNTAV
;
A
#
# COMPACT_ATOMS: atom_id res chain seq x y z
N MET A 1 17.28 1.70 -18.47
CA MET A 1 17.74 3.08 -18.19
C MET A 1 19.18 3.14 -17.71
N ASP A 2 19.84 2.02 -17.70
CA ASP A 2 21.23 1.92 -17.25
C ASP A 2 22.17 2.74 -18.14
N GLY A 3 23.20 3.34 -17.52
CA GLY A 3 24.19 4.13 -18.24
C GLY A 3 23.87 5.62 -18.45
N LYS A 4 22.73 6.13 -17.98
CA LYS A 4 22.42 7.56 -17.98
C LYS A 4 22.81 8.19 -16.65
N LEU A 5 23.57 9.26 -16.69
CA LEU A 5 23.98 10.03 -15.51
C LEU A 5 23.11 11.30 -15.41
N ALA A 6 21.89 11.16 -14.90
CA ALA A 6 21.00 12.29 -14.72
C ALA A 6 21.18 12.90 -13.31
N ASN A 7 21.43 14.21 -13.24
CA ASN A 7 21.51 14.93 -11.96
C ASN A 7 20.17 14.97 -11.21
N ALA A 8 19.05 14.93 -11.93
CA ALA A 8 17.73 14.87 -11.34
C ALA A 8 16.88 13.80 -12.02
N PHE A 9 16.04 13.13 -11.24
CA PHE A 9 14.95 12.30 -11.76
C PHE A 9 13.65 12.60 -11.03
N LEU A 10 12.55 12.36 -11.72
CA LEU A 10 11.21 12.38 -11.18
C LEU A 10 10.55 11.03 -11.47
N ALA A 11 10.12 10.34 -10.42
CA ALA A 11 9.28 9.16 -10.50
C ALA A 11 7.86 9.56 -10.08
N ASP A 12 7.00 9.75 -11.07
CA ASP A 12 5.58 10.02 -10.85
C ASP A 12 4.80 8.72 -10.90
N GLU A 13 3.75 8.62 -10.09
CA GLU A 13 2.94 7.41 -9.91
C GLU A 13 3.79 6.18 -9.48
N ALA A 14 4.72 6.40 -8.54
CA ALA A 14 5.67 5.37 -8.10
C ALA A 14 5.00 4.11 -7.51
N GLY A 15 3.78 4.24 -6.97
CA GLY A 15 2.99 3.10 -6.52
C GLY A 15 2.56 2.13 -7.63
N ALA A 16 2.63 2.57 -8.90
CA ALA A 16 2.38 1.71 -10.06
C ALA A 16 3.65 1.06 -10.62
N MET A 17 4.82 1.34 -10.02
CA MET A 17 6.13 0.91 -10.54
C MET A 17 6.71 -0.21 -9.68
N ASP A 18 7.40 -1.14 -10.33
CA ASP A 18 8.35 -2.02 -9.65
C ASP A 18 9.49 -1.19 -9.04
N SER A 19 10.23 -1.77 -8.09
CA SER A 19 11.37 -1.10 -7.46
C SER A 19 12.52 -0.82 -8.43
N TYR A 20 12.72 -1.67 -9.44
CA TYR A 20 13.89 -1.62 -10.33
C TYR A 20 14.12 -0.27 -11.04
N PRO A 21 13.14 0.42 -11.64
CA PRO A 21 13.39 1.69 -12.32
C PRO A 21 13.93 2.79 -11.39
N VAL A 22 13.40 2.88 -10.17
CA VAL A 22 13.83 3.89 -9.18
C VAL A 22 15.20 3.54 -8.64
N GLU A 23 15.46 2.28 -8.34
CA GLU A 23 16.75 1.79 -7.89
C GLU A 23 17.85 2.00 -8.95
N ALA A 24 17.56 1.73 -10.21
CA ALA A 24 18.48 1.97 -11.32
C ALA A 24 18.82 3.47 -11.47
N MET A 25 17.84 4.37 -11.32
CA MET A 25 18.07 5.81 -11.35
C MET A 25 18.91 6.27 -10.16
N ARG A 26 18.63 5.79 -8.94
CA ARG A 26 19.43 6.10 -7.74
C ARG A 26 20.87 5.60 -7.88
N SER A 27 21.04 4.38 -8.34
CA SER A 27 22.37 3.79 -8.56
C SER A 27 23.19 4.56 -9.59
N SER A 28 22.54 5.06 -10.65
CA SER A 28 23.22 5.88 -11.66
C SER A 28 23.69 7.22 -11.11
N GLN A 29 23.07 7.73 -10.05
CA GLN A 29 23.44 9.00 -9.42
C GLN A 29 24.53 8.86 -8.35
N ILE A 30 25.03 7.66 -8.05
CA ILE A 30 25.89 7.43 -6.88
C ILE A 30 27.19 8.24 -6.94
N THR A 31 27.73 8.45 -8.14
CA THR A 31 28.96 9.21 -8.40
C THR A 31 28.78 10.70 -8.55
N LEU A 32 27.53 11.18 -8.57
CA LEU A 32 27.22 12.59 -8.77
C LEU A 32 27.27 13.36 -7.45
N LEU A 33 27.94 14.51 -7.44
CA LEU A 33 28.00 15.39 -6.27
C LEU A 33 26.67 16.10 -6.03
N ASN A 34 26.06 16.61 -7.10
CA ASN A 34 24.75 17.28 -7.07
C ASN A 34 23.71 16.36 -7.69
N LYS A 35 22.81 15.88 -6.88
CA LYS A 35 21.77 14.92 -7.31
C LYS A 35 20.47 15.17 -6.59
N LEU A 36 19.37 14.93 -7.29
CA LEU A 36 18.02 15.04 -6.77
C LEU A 36 17.18 13.89 -7.30
N GLY A 37 16.51 13.17 -6.42
CA GLY A 37 15.45 12.22 -6.76
C GLY A 37 14.14 12.71 -6.16
N ILE A 38 13.10 12.79 -6.98
CA ILE A 38 11.75 13.15 -6.56
C ILE A 38 10.84 11.98 -6.85
N ILE A 39 10.06 11.56 -5.84
CA ILE A 39 9.06 10.51 -5.94
C ILE A 39 7.72 11.12 -5.57
N ILE A 40 6.74 10.97 -6.44
CA ILE A 40 5.37 11.43 -6.23
C ILE A 40 4.43 10.27 -6.50
N SER A 41 3.49 10.03 -5.63
CA SER A 41 2.47 8.99 -5.83
C SER A 41 1.32 9.10 -4.85
N THR A 42 0.22 8.47 -5.19
CA THR A 42 -0.82 8.04 -4.27
C THR A 42 -0.61 6.56 -3.92
N GLN A 43 -1.36 6.05 -2.95
CA GLN A 43 -1.38 4.61 -2.63
C GLN A 43 -1.93 3.77 -3.78
N TYR A 44 -1.49 2.52 -3.82
CA TYR A 44 -1.94 1.49 -4.75
C TYR A 44 -2.38 0.24 -3.98
N PRO A 45 -3.26 -0.59 -4.56
CA PRO A 45 -3.80 -1.76 -3.87
C PRO A 45 -2.77 -2.88 -3.67
N ASN A 46 -1.75 -2.94 -4.52
CA ASN A 46 -0.66 -3.89 -4.36
C ASN A 46 0.41 -3.33 -3.41
N ASP A 47 1.06 -4.22 -2.68
CA ASP A 47 2.15 -3.91 -1.75
C ASP A 47 3.54 -4.26 -2.32
N ASN A 48 3.60 -4.82 -3.52
CA ASN A 48 4.85 -5.10 -4.22
C ASN A 48 5.21 -3.96 -5.17
N ASN A 49 5.48 -2.78 -4.60
CA ASN A 49 5.87 -1.60 -5.35
C ASN A 49 6.86 -0.74 -4.55
N VAL A 50 7.58 0.13 -5.22
CA VAL A 50 8.62 0.98 -4.62
C VAL A 50 8.07 1.94 -3.56
N LEU A 51 6.81 2.35 -3.67
CA LEU A 51 6.21 3.34 -2.76
C LEU A 51 6.09 2.82 -1.34
N VAL A 52 5.85 1.52 -1.14
CA VAL A 52 5.71 0.91 0.19
C VAL A 52 6.97 1.09 1.01
N ASP A 53 8.13 0.78 0.43
CA ASP A 53 9.43 0.96 1.09
C ASP A 53 9.73 2.45 1.33
N GLU A 54 9.39 3.32 0.36
CA GLU A 54 9.61 4.76 0.48
C GLU A 54 8.78 5.39 1.61
N ILE A 55 7.53 4.96 1.79
CA ILE A 55 6.67 5.41 2.89
C ILE A 55 7.23 4.93 4.23
N ASP A 56 7.63 3.66 4.35
CA ASP A 56 8.21 3.12 5.58
C ASP A 56 9.47 3.87 6.01
N ILE A 57 10.40 4.08 5.08
CA ILE A 57 11.61 4.85 5.33
C ILE A 57 11.28 6.30 5.71
N SER A 58 10.30 6.91 5.01
CA SER A 58 9.86 8.27 5.29
C SER A 58 9.27 8.41 6.69
N LYS A 59 8.41 7.50 7.12
CA LYS A 59 7.85 7.46 8.47
C LYS A 59 8.95 7.31 9.52
N LYS A 60 9.87 6.37 9.34
CA LYS A 60 11.01 6.19 10.24
C LYS A 60 11.90 7.43 10.34
N SER A 61 12.07 8.15 9.24
CA SER A 61 12.84 9.41 9.23
C SER A 61 12.10 10.54 9.94
N LEU A 62 10.79 10.67 9.72
CA LEU A 62 9.94 11.66 10.40
C LEU A 62 9.84 11.40 11.92
N ASP A 63 9.82 10.13 12.31
CA ASP A 63 9.82 9.71 13.73
C ASP A 63 11.20 9.83 14.40
N GLY A 64 12.23 10.24 13.64
CA GLY A 64 13.60 10.38 14.16
C GLY A 64 14.34 9.07 14.39
N LEU A 65 13.83 7.96 13.88
CA LEU A 65 14.46 6.63 13.95
C LEU A 65 15.64 6.50 12.97
N ILE A 66 15.61 7.28 11.89
CA ILE A 66 16.66 7.35 10.88
C ILE A 66 17.10 8.80 10.73
N ASP A 67 18.39 9.10 10.95
CA ASP A 67 18.96 10.43 10.66
C ASP A 67 19.36 10.54 9.20
N ASP A 68 18.41 10.85 8.33
CA ASP A 68 18.66 11.14 6.91
C ASP A 68 18.35 12.59 6.56
N ARG A 69 19.33 13.46 6.79
CA ARG A 69 19.24 14.92 6.55
C ARG A 69 19.08 15.32 5.09
N ARG A 70 19.22 14.37 4.16
CA ARG A 70 19.07 14.60 2.72
C ARG A 70 17.71 14.15 2.20
N ARG A 71 16.87 13.61 3.07
CA ARG A 71 15.50 13.20 2.74
C ARG A 71 14.51 14.27 3.20
N PHE A 72 13.66 14.67 2.29
CA PHE A 72 12.48 15.46 2.59
C PHE A 72 11.25 14.62 2.26
N SER A 73 10.31 14.52 3.19
CA SER A 73 9.10 13.70 3.02
C SER A 73 7.86 14.48 3.44
N LEU A 74 6.84 14.43 2.58
CA LEU A 74 5.50 14.90 2.88
C LEU A 74 4.54 13.73 2.66
N LEU A 75 3.87 13.30 3.72
CA LEU A 75 2.91 12.22 3.69
C LEU A 75 1.53 12.78 4.07
N TYR A 76 0.60 12.72 3.13
CA TYR A 76 -0.79 13.13 3.33
C TYR A 76 -1.64 11.87 3.42
N GLU A 77 -1.81 11.36 4.61
CA GLU A 77 -2.58 10.14 4.90
C GLU A 77 -3.42 10.34 6.17
N PRO A 78 -4.56 9.65 6.31
CA PRO A 78 -5.34 9.70 7.52
C PRO A 78 -4.61 9.03 8.70
N ASP A 79 -4.92 9.49 9.90
CA ASP A 79 -4.49 8.81 11.12
C ASP A 79 -4.96 7.35 11.14
N ASN A 80 -4.15 6.49 11.73
CA ASN A 80 -4.41 5.04 11.74
C ASN A 80 -5.79 4.67 12.28
N GLU A 81 -6.32 5.42 13.23
CA GLU A 81 -7.66 5.19 13.78
C GLU A 81 -8.77 5.33 12.73
N PHE A 82 -8.60 6.21 11.75
CA PHE A 82 -9.59 6.44 10.69
C PHE A 82 -9.48 5.44 9.54
N THR A 83 -8.39 4.68 9.48
CA THR A 83 -8.17 3.67 8.44
C THR A 83 -8.77 2.30 8.77
N GLN A 84 -9.24 2.11 10.02
CA GLN A 84 -9.76 0.84 10.48
C GLN A 84 -11.25 0.67 10.20
N GLY A 85 -11.62 -0.52 9.71
CA GLY A 85 -13.02 -0.87 9.46
C GLY A 85 -13.72 0.11 8.52
N ASP A 86 -14.90 0.55 8.93
CA ASP A 86 -15.78 1.43 8.14
C ASP A 86 -15.80 2.89 8.62
N ILE A 87 -14.82 3.32 9.43
CA ILE A 87 -14.74 4.68 9.96
C ILE A 87 -14.62 5.70 8.83
N TRP A 88 -13.86 5.38 7.78
CA TRP A 88 -13.67 6.20 6.58
C TRP A 88 -15.00 6.57 5.88
N GLN A 89 -16.06 5.80 6.09
CA GLN A 89 -17.37 6.05 5.46
C GLN A 89 -18.08 7.27 6.04
N LYS A 90 -17.76 7.66 7.27
CA LYS A 90 -18.46 8.70 8.03
C LYS A 90 -17.57 9.87 8.42
N GLU A 91 -16.26 9.61 8.57
CA GLU A 91 -15.34 10.59 9.10
C GLU A 91 -14.78 11.50 8.00
N ASP A 92 -15.05 12.79 8.11
CA ASP A 92 -14.60 13.79 7.13
C ASP A 92 -13.13 14.14 7.29
N LEU A 93 -12.51 13.89 8.45
CA LEU A 93 -11.08 14.07 8.67
C LEU A 93 -10.24 13.21 7.73
N VAL A 94 -10.74 12.05 7.33
CA VAL A 94 -10.10 11.19 6.31
C VAL A 94 -9.84 11.97 5.03
N ILE A 95 -10.82 12.79 4.59
CA ILE A 95 -10.66 13.60 3.38
C ILE A 95 -9.67 14.73 3.61
N TYR A 96 -9.78 15.46 4.71
CA TYR A 96 -8.92 16.61 4.98
C TYR A 96 -7.46 16.24 5.20
N GLN A 97 -7.18 15.16 5.92
CA GLN A 97 -5.81 14.70 6.17
C GLN A 97 -5.12 14.19 4.90
N SER A 98 -5.87 13.54 4.02
CA SER A 98 -5.34 13.06 2.74
C SER A 98 -5.27 14.15 1.67
N ASN A 99 -6.12 15.16 1.76
CA ASN A 99 -6.27 16.21 0.76
C ASN A 99 -6.31 17.60 1.42
N PRO A 100 -5.18 18.14 1.87
CA PRO A 100 -5.16 19.42 2.59
C PRO A 100 -5.81 20.57 1.82
N VAL A 101 -5.76 20.54 0.49
CA VAL A 101 -6.42 21.54 -0.37
C VAL A 101 -7.94 21.56 -0.20
N ALA A 102 -8.55 20.48 0.27
CA ALA A 102 -9.99 20.43 0.54
C ALA A 102 -10.41 21.28 1.76
N VAL A 103 -9.47 21.67 2.62
CA VAL A 103 -9.74 22.56 3.76
C VAL A 103 -10.17 23.95 3.29
N ASP A 104 -9.51 24.46 2.26
CA ASP A 104 -9.73 25.80 1.72
C ASP A 104 -10.62 25.79 0.46
N ASN A 105 -11.03 24.61 -0.01
CA ASN A 105 -11.80 24.46 -1.25
C ASN A 105 -12.97 23.48 -1.08
N GLU A 106 -14.15 24.05 -0.78
CA GLU A 106 -15.38 23.29 -0.60
C GLU A 106 -15.76 22.44 -1.82
N THR A 107 -15.49 22.94 -3.03
CA THR A 107 -15.79 22.19 -4.26
C THR A 107 -14.98 20.90 -4.33
N ILE A 108 -13.71 20.94 -3.96
CA ILE A 108 -12.85 19.74 -3.91
C ILE A 108 -13.36 18.79 -2.83
N PHE A 109 -13.66 19.31 -1.65
CA PHE A 109 -14.21 18.50 -0.56
C PHE A 109 -15.48 17.77 -0.98
N GLU A 110 -16.46 18.47 -1.53
CA GLU A 110 -17.73 17.88 -1.97
C GLU A 110 -17.54 16.86 -3.11
N ASN A 111 -16.60 17.09 -4.01
CA ASN A 111 -16.29 16.14 -5.06
C ASN A 111 -15.71 14.82 -4.47
N ILE A 112 -14.80 14.91 -3.51
CA ILE A 112 -14.21 13.71 -2.86
C ILE A 112 -15.30 13.01 -2.02
N LYS A 113 -16.15 13.75 -1.33
CA LYS A 113 -17.28 13.22 -0.56
C LYS A 113 -18.28 12.47 -1.44
N LYS A 114 -18.53 12.96 -2.65
CA LYS A 114 -19.32 12.26 -3.65
C LYS A 114 -18.67 10.93 -4.07
N MET A 115 -17.36 10.91 -4.24
CA MET A 115 -16.63 9.65 -4.52
C MET A 115 -16.73 8.67 -3.35
N ARG A 116 -16.72 9.17 -2.10
CA ARG A 116 -16.98 8.37 -0.89
C ARG A 116 -18.34 7.68 -0.98
N THR A 117 -19.37 8.42 -1.34
CA THR A 117 -20.73 7.86 -1.48
C THR A 117 -20.76 6.72 -2.49
N TYR A 118 -20.09 6.87 -3.63
CA TYR A 118 -19.99 5.79 -4.60
C TYR A 118 -19.19 4.59 -4.08
N ALA A 119 -18.12 4.82 -3.33
CA ALA A 119 -17.32 3.76 -2.73
C ALA A 119 -18.08 2.96 -1.64
N ILE A 120 -19.02 3.60 -0.95
CA ILE A 120 -19.93 2.94 0.01
C ILE A 120 -20.93 2.05 -0.73
N LEU A 121 -21.54 2.58 -1.79
CA LEU A 121 -22.58 1.89 -2.54
C LEU A 121 -22.05 0.79 -3.47
N TYR A 122 -20.85 0.98 -4.03
CA TYR A 122 -20.27 0.11 -5.05
C TYR A 122 -18.87 -0.34 -4.64
N GLU A 123 -18.72 -1.61 -4.34
CA GLU A 123 -17.45 -2.19 -3.88
C GLU A 123 -16.30 -1.99 -4.88
N ASN A 124 -16.57 -2.10 -6.18
CA ASN A 124 -15.59 -1.87 -7.23
C ASN A 124 -15.10 -0.40 -7.35
N LYS A 125 -15.71 0.53 -6.64
CA LYS A 125 -15.25 1.94 -6.52
C LYS A 125 -14.45 2.20 -5.26
N ARG A 126 -14.50 1.28 -4.30
CA ARG A 126 -13.89 1.44 -2.97
C ARG A 126 -12.36 1.53 -3.04
N GLU A 127 -11.75 0.66 -3.82
CA GLU A 127 -10.29 0.66 -4.01
C GLU A 127 -9.78 2.01 -4.52
N ASN A 128 -10.39 2.53 -5.59
CA ASN A 128 -9.99 3.81 -6.15
C ASN A 128 -10.17 4.96 -5.13
N TYR A 129 -11.28 4.97 -4.40
CA TYR A 129 -11.54 5.99 -3.39
C TYR A 129 -10.51 5.92 -2.24
N LEU A 130 -10.28 4.74 -1.69
CA LEU A 130 -9.38 4.57 -0.55
C LEU A 130 -7.91 4.79 -0.94
N CYS A 131 -7.44 4.17 -2.02
CA CYS A 131 -6.04 4.29 -2.42
C CYS A 131 -5.74 5.64 -3.07
N LYS A 132 -6.52 6.06 -4.06
CA LYS A 132 -6.20 7.24 -4.88
C LYS A 132 -6.61 8.56 -4.26
N HIS A 133 -7.74 8.60 -3.53
CA HIS A 133 -8.23 9.84 -2.94
C HIS A 133 -7.87 10.01 -1.47
N ASN A 134 -7.60 8.91 -0.75
CA ASN A 134 -7.34 9.01 0.69
C ASN A 134 -6.01 8.37 1.13
N ASN A 135 -5.19 7.89 0.21
CA ASN A 135 -3.90 7.27 0.53
C ASN A 135 -3.98 6.14 1.59
N ILE A 136 -5.13 5.46 1.64
CA ILE A 136 -5.35 4.29 2.49
C ILE A 136 -5.07 3.05 1.65
N MET A 137 -4.14 2.21 2.08
CA MET A 137 -3.91 0.95 1.40
C MET A 137 -5.14 0.05 1.55
N TYR A 138 -5.75 -0.30 0.44
CA TYR A 138 -6.91 -1.16 0.39
C TYR A 138 -6.74 -2.22 -0.70
N LYS A 139 -6.71 -3.46 -0.26
CA LYS A 139 -6.76 -4.61 -1.17
C LYS A 139 -8.21 -5.00 -1.36
N GLY A 140 -8.79 -4.60 -2.49
CA GLY A 140 -10.16 -5.00 -2.86
C GLY A 140 -10.29 -6.51 -3.07
N LEU A 141 -11.52 -6.99 -3.17
CA LEU A 141 -11.82 -8.41 -3.46
C LEU A 141 -11.40 -8.87 -4.87
N GLY A 142 -10.87 -7.99 -5.67
CA GLY A 142 -10.59 -8.30 -7.06
C GLY A 142 -9.12 -8.25 -7.37
N VAL A 143 -8.54 -9.30 -7.72
CA VAL A 143 -7.48 -9.64 -8.64
C VAL A 143 -6.47 -10.65 -8.07
N GLU A 144 -6.18 -10.68 -6.75
CA GLU A 144 -5.15 -11.59 -6.22
C GLU A 144 -5.61 -12.54 -5.11
N GLY A 145 -6.84 -12.45 -4.64
CA GLY A 145 -7.38 -13.35 -3.61
C GLY A 145 -8.54 -14.19 -4.13
N TYR A 146 -8.30 -15.46 -4.39
CA TYR A 146 -9.36 -16.42 -4.71
C TYR A 146 -10.44 -16.51 -3.61
N ILE A 147 -10.07 -16.24 -2.36
CA ILE A 147 -10.96 -16.28 -1.19
C ILE A 147 -10.52 -15.19 -0.20
N GLU A 148 -11.48 -14.49 0.42
CA GLU A 148 -11.23 -13.60 1.55
C GLU A 148 -10.55 -14.34 2.70
N ILE A 149 -9.47 -13.79 3.23
CA ILE A 149 -8.71 -14.37 4.34
C ILE A 149 -9.57 -14.53 5.61
N THR A 150 -10.56 -13.68 5.81
CA THR A 150 -11.54 -13.79 6.90
C THR A 150 -12.35 -15.08 6.79
N LYS A 151 -12.87 -15.39 5.60
CA LYS A 151 -13.58 -16.64 5.35
C LYS A 151 -12.70 -17.87 5.52
N VAL A 152 -11.44 -17.78 5.11
CA VAL A 152 -10.46 -18.86 5.36
C VAL A 152 -10.27 -19.06 6.85
N ARG A 153 -10.09 -18.00 7.63
CA ARG A 153 -9.93 -18.06 9.09
C ARG A 153 -11.17 -18.60 9.80
N GLU A 154 -12.37 -18.24 9.34
CA GLU A 154 -13.62 -18.79 9.86
C GLU A 154 -13.73 -20.30 9.64
N CYS A 155 -13.16 -20.83 8.56
CA CYS A 155 -13.08 -22.24 8.27
C CYS A 155 -12.01 -22.97 9.10
N CYS A 156 -11.05 -22.25 9.67
CA CYS A 156 -9.99 -22.82 10.50
C CYS A 156 -10.52 -23.13 11.91
N ILE A 157 -11.22 -24.25 12.06
CA ILE A 157 -11.66 -24.73 13.37
C ILE A 157 -10.53 -25.53 14.03
N PRO A 158 -9.96 -25.05 15.15
CA PRO A 158 -8.92 -25.79 15.84
C PRO A 158 -9.42 -27.19 16.24
N LYS A 159 -8.69 -28.19 15.83
CA LYS A 159 -8.97 -29.60 16.25
C LYS A 159 -7.87 -30.05 17.21
N ASN A 160 -8.24 -30.68 18.30
CA ASN A 160 -7.26 -31.30 19.18
C ASN A 160 -6.67 -32.56 18.51
N LYS A 161 -5.57 -33.07 19.06
CA LYS A 161 -4.88 -34.26 18.52
C LYS A 161 -5.77 -35.50 18.52
N ASP A 162 -6.68 -35.62 19.47
CA ASP A 162 -7.57 -36.78 19.61
C ASP A 162 -8.66 -36.83 18.53
N PHE A 163 -8.98 -35.67 17.90
CA PHE A 163 -9.95 -35.64 16.80
C PHE A 163 -9.56 -36.56 15.64
N TRP A 164 -8.27 -36.69 15.37
CA TRP A 164 -7.73 -37.44 14.23
C TRP A 164 -7.47 -38.91 14.57
N LYS A 165 -7.50 -39.27 15.84
CA LYS A 165 -7.21 -40.63 16.31
C LYS A 165 -8.18 -41.64 15.73
N GLY A 166 -7.65 -42.64 15.04
CA GLY A 166 -8.44 -43.70 14.41
C GLY A 166 -9.17 -43.31 13.12
N LYS A 167 -8.92 -42.11 12.58
CA LYS A 167 -9.47 -41.67 11.29
C LYS A 167 -8.50 -41.93 10.14
N HIS A 168 -9.03 -42.28 8.99
CA HIS A 168 -8.28 -42.29 7.75
C HIS A 168 -8.08 -40.87 7.31
N VAL A 169 -6.84 -40.51 6.98
CA VAL A 169 -6.46 -39.20 6.47
C VAL A 169 -5.69 -39.35 5.15
N TYR A 170 -5.83 -38.37 4.28
CA TYR A 170 -5.05 -38.25 3.06
C TYR A 170 -4.09 -37.08 3.26
N LEU A 171 -2.81 -37.31 2.97
CA LEU A 171 -1.79 -36.28 3.05
C LEU A 171 -1.38 -35.88 1.64
N GLY A 172 -1.50 -34.61 1.32
CA GLY A 172 -0.96 -34.00 0.12
C GLY A 172 0.30 -33.22 0.46
N LEU A 173 1.38 -33.41 -0.29
CA LEU A 173 2.64 -32.68 -0.13
C LEU A 173 2.93 -31.95 -1.44
N ASP A 174 3.16 -30.67 -1.34
CA ASP A 174 3.71 -29.85 -2.41
C ASP A 174 5.02 -29.25 -1.91
N LEU A 175 6.12 -29.66 -2.55
CA LEU A 175 7.49 -29.29 -2.16
C LEU A 175 8.04 -28.31 -3.18
N SER A 176 8.26 -27.07 -2.76
CA SER A 176 8.99 -26.09 -3.55
C SER A 176 10.49 -26.29 -3.47
N GLN A 177 11.20 -26.04 -4.58
CA GLN A 177 12.68 -26.03 -4.59
C GLN A 177 13.25 -24.61 -4.55
N THR A 178 12.53 -23.61 -5.02
CA THR A 178 12.94 -22.20 -5.05
C THR A 178 11.72 -21.28 -5.03
N GLU A 179 11.76 -20.25 -4.20
CA GLU A 179 10.84 -19.07 -4.17
C GLU A 179 9.32 -19.34 -4.08
N ASP A 180 8.88 -20.55 -3.92
CA ASP A 180 7.49 -20.93 -3.75
C ASP A 180 7.23 -21.50 -2.34
N ASN A 181 5.97 -21.53 -1.91
CA ASN A 181 5.60 -22.00 -0.58
C ASN A 181 5.47 -23.53 -0.57
N THR A 182 6.10 -24.17 0.43
CA THR A 182 5.85 -25.58 0.71
C THR A 182 4.52 -25.72 1.44
N ALA A 183 3.61 -26.56 0.93
CA ALA A 183 2.34 -26.88 1.54
C ALA A 183 2.26 -28.37 1.94
N VAL A 184 1.65 -28.62 3.10
CA VAL A 184 1.36 -29.97 3.61
C VAL A 184 -0.10 -30.09 4.00
#